data_f2a499d79522b37441b887f3ffeb76ab
#
_entry.id   f2a499d79522b37441b887f3ffeb76ab
#
_cell.length_a   1.000
_cell.length_b   1.000
_cell.length_c   1.000
_cell.angle_alpha   90.00
_cell.angle_beta   90.00
_cell.angle_gamma   90.00
#
_symmetry.space_group_name_H-M   'P 1'
#
loop_
_entity.id
_entity.type
_entity.pdbx_description
1 polymer ?
#
loop_
_entity_poly.entity_id
_entity_poly.type
_entity_poly.pdbx_seq_one_letter_code
_entity_poly.pdbx_strand_id
1 'polypeptide(L)'
;MSQALPLAIAVALGAALPARAAYAPSAEGSGLAVAADHAEAARAALDTLHAGGNAADGAISAALTLGVVGANASGLGGGGFALVYVAKEKRAYAIDFRETAPAEVNTDGIVARAAHEDPAKRGVAIGVPGEPAGLELLSRKFGRKSLADDAAAAAAIARAGFAASRTVLRSVDWAHEEIAASPELSMAFLLPGGVTVPFGRAVKRPQLAETIRRFGAEGAKPFYEGDIAAQIVKSANAVGGTLTAGDLAEYKPKEREPLSRTIDGRTVITFPAPSAGGLMLVETLSMFGAGRTSSLAPMGFGSSAYLHTIAEAIRGALADRARIAGDPDLDANVGAGFDRALDPAQLAARRARIDPNHTRPAPEFRLREQGTSHVVVADREGNVVSLTSTVNEAFGARVLAGATGILLNDELDDFSAPADVKAFGVIGLGPNRPRAHARPVSSMTPTIVIEDGVPILAVGGSGGGRIATGVTQATIARLVFGLDPGACVSAPRIHVDGPTPELLVPSDVPEDVRQGLRARGETVRDERYPFSAVQMIAWERGQLGGARVLAASDPRKEGFALAE
;
A
#
# COMPACT_ATOMS: atom_id res chain seq x y z
N MET A 1 -80.20 -18.80 15.32
CA MET A 1 -79.73 -17.66 14.50
C MET A 1 -78.34 -17.33 15.01
N SER A 2 -77.31 -17.83 14.36
CA SER A 2 -75.91 -17.59 14.70
C SER A 2 -75.32 -16.65 13.63
N GLN A 3 -74.90 -15.48 14.01
CA GLN A 3 -74.20 -14.51 13.13
C GLN A 3 -72.71 -14.77 13.21
N ALA A 4 -72.12 -15.14 12.08
CA ALA A 4 -70.67 -15.24 11.91
C ALA A 4 -70.13 -13.85 11.48
N LEU A 5 -69.20 -13.30 12.27
CA LEU A 5 -68.41 -12.14 11.89
C LEU A 5 -67.28 -12.55 10.94
N PRO A 6 -66.99 -11.82 9.86
CA PRO A 6 -65.85 -12.07 9.05
C PRO A 6 -64.59 -11.43 9.63
N LEU A 7 -63.55 -12.22 9.78
CA LEU A 7 -62.21 -11.81 10.24
C LEU A 7 -61.48 -11.19 9.03
N ALA A 8 -61.28 -9.87 9.04
CA ALA A 8 -60.48 -9.15 8.05
C ALA A 8 -58.99 -9.29 8.40
N ILE A 9 -58.26 -10.04 7.59
CA ILE A 9 -56.78 -10.12 7.66
C ILE A 9 -56.22 -8.90 6.95
N ALA A 10 -55.69 -7.95 7.72
CA ALA A 10 -54.91 -6.84 7.19
C ALA A 10 -53.48 -7.34 6.87
N VAL A 11 -53.18 -7.52 5.60
CA VAL A 11 -51.79 -7.75 5.15
C VAL A 11 -51.07 -6.42 5.18
N ALA A 12 -50.24 -6.21 6.19
CA ALA A 12 -49.29 -5.09 6.22
C ALA A 12 -48.19 -5.36 5.20
N LEU A 13 -48.25 -4.72 4.03
CA LEU A 13 -47.09 -4.59 3.15
C LEU A 13 -46.04 -3.73 3.88
N GLY A 14 -45.13 -4.37 4.58
CA GLY A 14 -43.92 -3.73 5.05
C GLY A 14 -43.08 -3.32 3.83
N ALA A 15 -43.04 -2.01 3.53
CA ALA A 15 -42.07 -1.48 2.60
C ALA A 15 -40.68 -1.84 3.15
N ALA A 16 -40.01 -2.82 2.55
CA ALA A 16 -38.62 -3.09 2.81
C ALA A 16 -37.84 -1.83 2.41
N LEU A 17 -37.44 -1.05 3.39
CA LEU A 17 -36.44 0.00 3.16
C LEU A 17 -35.21 -0.67 2.58
N PRO A 18 -34.65 -0.17 1.47
CA PRO A 18 -33.44 -0.74 0.91
C PRO A 18 -32.38 -0.71 2.03
N ALA A 19 -31.84 -1.88 2.36
CA ALA A 19 -30.70 -1.96 3.26
C ALA A 19 -29.58 -1.13 2.61
N ARG A 20 -29.31 0.05 3.16
CA ARG A 20 -28.11 0.80 2.78
C ARG A 20 -26.94 -0.06 3.16
N ALA A 21 -26.13 -0.44 2.17
CA ALA A 21 -24.85 -1.09 2.44
C ALA A 21 -24.10 -0.20 3.44
N ALA A 22 -23.81 -0.75 4.62
CA ALA A 22 -23.07 -0.02 5.64
C ALA A 22 -21.62 0.12 5.13
N TYR A 23 -21.24 1.32 4.75
CA TYR A 23 -19.85 1.66 4.43
C TYR A 23 -19.25 2.45 5.59
N ALA A 24 -17.92 2.45 5.72
CA ALA A 24 -17.22 3.24 6.70
C ALA A 24 -17.54 4.73 6.48
N PRO A 25 -18.04 5.46 7.49
CA PRO A 25 -18.32 6.87 7.33
C PRO A 25 -17.01 7.64 7.11
N SER A 26 -17.04 8.66 6.25
CA SER A 26 -15.95 9.62 6.15
C SER A 26 -15.90 10.50 7.40
N ALA A 27 -14.71 10.72 7.95
CA ALA A 27 -14.48 11.83 8.88
C ALA A 27 -14.52 13.14 8.10
N GLU A 28 -15.08 14.17 8.70
CA GLU A 28 -15.29 15.47 8.05
C GLU A 28 -14.66 16.59 8.86
N GLY A 29 -13.95 17.50 8.17
CA GLY A 29 -13.29 18.66 8.75
C GLY A 29 -13.07 19.77 7.74
N SER A 30 -12.31 20.78 8.13
CA SER A 30 -12.02 21.97 7.32
C SER A 30 -10.54 22.26 7.11
N GLY A 31 -9.63 21.49 7.73
CA GLY A 31 -8.20 21.81 7.67
C GLY A 31 -7.26 20.64 7.87
N LEU A 32 -7.38 19.93 8.98
CA LEU A 32 -6.53 18.75 9.26
C LEU A 32 -7.23 17.47 8.84
N ALA A 33 -6.49 16.54 8.23
CA ALA A 33 -7.03 15.22 7.94
C ALA A 33 -5.94 14.15 7.96
N VAL A 34 -6.29 12.99 8.48
CA VAL A 34 -5.44 11.80 8.53
C VAL A 34 -6.27 10.57 8.19
N ALA A 35 -5.74 9.68 7.35
CA ALA A 35 -6.26 8.34 7.15
C ALA A 35 -5.09 7.35 7.20
N ALA A 36 -5.16 6.34 8.07
CA ALA A 36 -4.07 5.39 8.31
C ALA A 36 -4.58 3.97 8.52
N ASP A 37 -3.74 2.98 8.25
CA ASP A 37 -4.04 1.55 8.41
C ASP A 37 -4.27 1.10 9.86
N HIS A 38 -4.06 1.98 10.85
CA HIS A 38 -4.30 1.69 12.26
C HIS A 38 -4.71 2.95 13.04
N ALA A 39 -5.64 2.81 13.98
CA ALA A 39 -6.19 3.92 14.76
C ALA A 39 -5.11 4.67 15.58
N GLU A 40 -4.16 3.95 16.20
CA GLU A 40 -3.07 4.58 16.96
C GLU A 40 -2.17 5.44 16.06
N ALA A 41 -1.93 5.01 14.81
CA ALA A 41 -1.14 5.79 13.86
C ALA A 41 -1.88 7.06 13.40
N ALA A 42 -3.19 6.96 13.17
CA ALA A 42 -4.00 8.13 12.83
C ALA A 42 -4.01 9.16 13.99
N ARG A 43 -4.13 8.69 15.24
CA ARG A 43 -4.07 9.57 16.42
C ARG A 43 -2.68 10.19 16.58
N ALA A 44 -1.60 9.41 16.48
CA ALA A 44 -0.24 9.91 16.59
C ALA A 44 0.04 11.02 15.57
N ALA A 45 -0.41 10.84 14.31
CA ALA A 45 -0.31 11.88 13.29
C ALA A 45 -1.10 13.14 13.67
N LEU A 46 -2.36 13.01 14.09
CA LEU A 46 -3.21 14.15 14.45
C LEU A 46 -2.65 14.89 15.67
N ASP A 47 -2.17 14.17 16.69
CA ASP A 47 -1.55 14.76 17.88
C ASP A 47 -0.26 15.54 17.51
N THR A 48 0.52 15.02 16.54
CA THR A 48 1.69 15.72 16.01
C THR A 48 1.30 17.02 15.30
N LEU A 49 0.22 17.00 14.49
CA LEU A 49 -0.32 18.20 13.85
C LEU A 49 -0.81 19.23 14.87
N HIS A 50 -1.53 18.81 15.93
CA HIS A 50 -1.97 19.68 17.03
C HIS A 50 -0.81 20.28 17.81
N ALA A 51 0.29 19.55 17.97
CA ALA A 51 1.50 20.04 18.61
C ALA A 51 2.33 20.99 17.72
N GLY A 52 1.77 21.45 16.59
CA GLY A 52 2.39 22.43 15.69
C GLY A 52 3.26 21.82 14.58
N GLY A 53 3.24 20.51 14.42
CA GLY A 53 3.83 19.82 13.27
C GLY A 53 3.02 20.09 11.97
N ASN A 54 3.61 19.73 10.84
CA ASN A 54 2.97 19.78 9.53
C ASN A 54 2.66 18.36 9.00
N ALA A 55 2.22 18.24 7.75
CA ALA A 55 1.86 16.95 7.15
C ALA A 55 3.04 15.96 7.11
N ALA A 56 4.29 16.43 6.97
CA ALA A 56 5.46 15.55 6.99
C ALA A 56 5.73 14.98 8.38
N ASP A 57 5.68 15.83 9.43
CA ASP A 57 5.84 15.39 10.81
C ASP A 57 4.75 14.38 11.19
N GLY A 58 3.49 14.66 10.84
CA GLY A 58 2.39 13.74 11.06
C GLY A 58 2.57 12.39 10.35
N ALA A 59 3.06 12.40 9.11
CA ALA A 59 3.31 11.19 8.35
C ALA A 59 4.46 10.34 8.94
N ILE A 60 5.52 10.98 9.43
CA ILE A 60 6.64 10.31 10.12
C ILE A 60 6.15 9.65 11.40
N SER A 61 5.42 10.41 12.24
CA SER A 61 4.86 9.89 13.49
C SER A 61 3.91 8.70 13.25
N ALA A 62 3.07 8.78 12.21
CA ALA A 62 2.22 7.67 11.82
C ALA A 62 3.02 6.46 11.30
N ALA A 63 4.02 6.64 10.43
CA ALA A 63 4.82 5.56 9.88
C ALA A 63 5.56 4.79 10.99
N LEU A 64 6.22 5.50 11.91
CA LEU A 64 6.86 4.89 13.07
C LEU A 64 5.87 4.15 13.97
N THR A 65 4.67 4.72 14.17
CA THR A 65 3.60 4.07 14.95
C THR A 65 3.09 2.81 14.24
N LEU A 66 2.91 2.84 12.91
CA LEU A 66 2.54 1.66 12.11
C LEU A 66 3.58 0.55 12.23
N GLY A 67 4.88 0.86 12.23
CA GLY A 67 5.95 -0.11 12.50
C GLY A 67 5.89 -0.76 13.88
N VAL A 68 5.21 -0.13 14.84
CA VAL A 68 4.96 -0.70 16.18
C VAL A 68 3.72 -1.58 16.19
N VAL A 69 2.56 -1.00 15.83
CA VAL A 69 1.25 -1.65 15.99
C VAL A 69 0.91 -2.61 14.85
N GLY A 70 1.53 -2.43 13.68
CA GLY A 70 1.43 -3.25 12.49
C GLY A 70 2.77 -3.88 12.09
N ALA A 71 3.52 -4.39 13.05
CA ALA A 71 4.87 -4.95 12.86
C ALA A 71 4.94 -6.08 11.82
N ASN A 72 3.79 -6.67 11.49
CA ASN A 72 3.66 -7.65 10.42
C ASN A 72 3.71 -7.03 9.01
N ALA A 73 3.70 -5.70 8.88
CA ALA A 73 3.51 -5.03 7.60
C ALA A 73 4.58 -3.98 7.27
N SER A 74 5.13 -3.28 8.26
CA SER A 74 6.09 -2.19 8.06
C SER A 74 6.99 -1.97 9.27
N GLY A 75 7.99 -1.09 9.15
CA GLY A 75 8.85 -0.66 10.24
C GLY A 75 10.29 -0.41 9.83
N LEU A 76 11.13 0.01 10.78
CA LEU A 76 12.51 0.48 10.58
C LEU A 76 13.46 -0.53 9.90
N GLY A 77 13.09 -1.79 9.77
CA GLY A 77 13.86 -2.80 9.02
C GLY A 77 13.41 -2.97 7.57
N GLY A 78 12.48 -2.14 7.12
CA GLY A 78 11.93 -2.11 5.79
C GLY A 78 12.28 -0.86 5.00
N GLY A 79 11.42 -0.50 4.06
CA GLY A 79 11.53 0.69 3.24
C GLY A 79 10.20 1.18 2.71
N GLY A 80 10.23 2.00 1.66
CA GLY A 80 8.98 2.54 1.14
C GLY A 80 9.13 3.77 0.26
N PHE A 81 7.99 4.48 0.13
CA PHE A 81 7.84 5.67 -0.70
C PHE A 81 6.99 6.74 -0.02
N ALA A 82 7.40 7.99 -0.16
CA ALA A 82 6.56 9.12 0.21
C ALA A 82 6.37 10.08 -0.96
N LEU A 83 5.13 10.44 -1.23
CA LEU A 83 4.77 11.52 -2.13
C LEU A 83 4.35 12.73 -1.29
N VAL A 84 5.07 13.83 -1.42
CA VAL A 84 4.89 15.05 -0.62
C VAL A 84 4.47 16.19 -1.53
N TYR A 85 3.31 16.78 -1.30
CA TYR A 85 2.89 18.02 -1.94
C TYR A 85 3.09 19.21 -0.99
N VAL A 86 3.90 20.18 -1.42
CA VAL A 86 4.15 21.41 -0.69
C VAL A 86 3.29 22.52 -1.29
N ALA A 87 2.24 22.91 -0.57
CA ALA A 87 1.22 23.84 -1.07
C ALA A 87 1.78 25.21 -1.45
N LYS A 88 2.70 25.76 -0.64
CA LYS A 88 3.36 27.05 -0.89
C LYS A 88 4.14 27.05 -2.21
N GLU A 89 4.73 25.92 -2.58
CA GLU A 89 5.52 25.74 -3.80
C GLU A 89 4.67 25.27 -4.98
N LYS A 90 3.46 24.79 -4.72
CA LYS A 90 2.58 24.08 -5.68
C LYS A 90 3.31 22.96 -6.40
N ARG A 91 4.16 22.24 -5.65
CA ARG A 91 5.05 21.20 -6.18
C ARG A 91 4.95 19.93 -5.36
N ALA A 92 5.02 18.79 -6.05
CA ALA A 92 5.14 17.48 -5.43
C ALA A 92 6.58 16.95 -5.53
N TYR A 93 6.96 16.15 -4.53
CA TYR A 93 8.26 15.49 -4.41
C TYR A 93 8.03 14.00 -4.15
N ALA A 94 8.77 13.14 -4.82
CA ALA A 94 8.76 11.70 -4.58
C ALA A 94 10.05 11.29 -3.84
N ILE A 95 9.91 10.78 -2.65
CA ILE A 95 11.02 10.31 -1.81
C ILE A 95 11.04 8.78 -1.83
N ASP A 96 12.08 8.23 -2.46
CA ASP A 96 12.33 6.81 -2.62
C ASP A 96 13.31 6.32 -1.54
N PHE A 97 12.78 5.57 -0.60
CA PHE A 97 13.55 4.87 0.41
C PHE A 97 13.32 3.33 0.34
N ARG A 98 13.09 2.84 -0.89
CA ARG A 98 13.03 1.41 -1.20
C ARG A 98 14.35 0.74 -0.80
N GLU A 99 14.28 -0.46 -0.34
CA GLU A 99 15.42 -1.31 -0.03
C GLU A 99 16.32 -1.52 -1.24
N THR A 100 17.61 -1.74 -0.99
CA THR A 100 18.57 -2.10 -2.06
C THR A 100 19.12 -3.49 -1.84
N ALA A 101 19.40 -4.19 -2.95
CA ALA A 101 20.16 -5.42 -2.90
C ALA A 101 21.61 -5.14 -2.41
N PRO A 102 22.26 -6.09 -1.71
CA PRO A 102 23.68 -5.98 -1.36
C PRO A 102 24.56 -5.99 -2.61
N ALA A 103 25.83 -5.59 -2.46
CA ALA A 103 26.83 -5.66 -3.53
C ALA A 103 27.00 -7.10 -4.04
N GLU A 104 27.04 -8.06 -3.13
CA GLU A 104 27.09 -9.50 -3.45
C GLU A 104 25.68 -10.11 -3.40
N VAL A 105 24.82 -9.74 -4.36
CA VAL A 105 23.47 -10.27 -4.45
C VAL A 105 23.47 -11.73 -4.90
N ASN A 106 22.83 -12.61 -4.12
CA ASN A 106 22.66 -14.02 -4.45
C ASN A 106 21.46 -14.22 -5.38
N THR A 107 21.64 -13.97 -6.69
CA THR A 107 20.58 -14.10 -7.70
C THR A 107 19.97 -15.50 -7.73
N ASP A 108 20.79 -16.55 -7.70
CA ASP A 108 20.31 -17.94 -7.73
C ASP A 108 19.51 -18.28 -6.47
N GLY A 109 19.94 -17.77 -5.32
CA GLY A 109 19.23 -17.94 -4.05
C GLY A 109 17.87 -17.27 -4.06
N ILE A 110 17.75 -16.03 -4.56
CA ILE A 110 16.49 -15.30 -4.71
C ILE A 110 15.54 -16.06 -5.65
N VAL A 111 16.03 -16.48 -6.81
CA VAL A 111 15.24 -17.24 -7.80
C VAL A 111 14.80 -18.60 -7.23
N ALA A 112 15.67 -19.29 -6.50
CA ALA A 112 15.34 -20.58 -5.88
C ALA A 112 14.30 -20.41 -4.75
N ARG A 113 14.41 -19.37 -3.93
CA ARG A 113 13.43 -19.03 -2.88
C ARG A 113 12.04 -18.76 -3.46
N ALA A 114 11.98 -18.17 -4.62
CA ALA A 114 10.74 -17.98 -5.35
C ALA A 114 9.99 -19.29 -5.65
N ALA A 115 10.72 -20.40 -5.76
CA ALA A 115 10.13 -21.73 -6.00
C ALA A 115 9.90 -22.53 -4.72
N HIS A 116 10.68 -22.26 -3.65
CA HIS A 116 10.64 -23.04 -2.41
C HIS A 116 11.13 -22.23 -1.21
N GLU A 117 10.32 -22.07 -0.18
CA GLU A 117 10.70 -21.36 1.03
C GLU A 117 11.54 -22.27 1.95
N ASP A 118 12.82 -21.91 2.15
CA ASP A 118 13.72 -22.56 3.09
C ASP A 118 14.04 -21.58 4.22
N PRO A 119 13.62 -21.85 5.48
CA PRO A 119 13.88 -20.98 6.62
C PRO A 119 15.36 -20.62 6.82
N ALA A 120 16.28 -21.54 6.52
CA ALA A 120 17.72 -21.32 6.67
C ALA A 120 18.30 -20.36 5.61
N LYS A 121 17.53 -20.04 4.58
CA LYS A 121 17.93 -19.17 3.46
C LYS A 121 17.11 -17.90 3.35
N ARG A 122 16.40 -17.53 4.39
CA ARG A 122 15.56 -16.30 4.41
C ARG A 122 16.39 -15.04 4.23
N GLY A 123 17.63 -15.04 4.66
CA GLY A 123 18.55 -13.91 4.55
C GLY A 123 18.84 -13.48 3.11
N VAL A 124 18.69 -14.37 2.12
CA VAL A 124 18.93 -14.01 0.71
C VAL A 124 17.93 -12.99 0.19
N ALA A 125 16.75 -12.88 0.83
CA ALA A 125 15.71 -11.92 0.48
C ALA A 125 15.81 -10.60 1.25
N ILE A 126 16.70 -10.50 2.24
CA ILE A 126 16.84 -9.28 3.05
C ILE A 126 17.61 -8.24 2.25
N GLY A 127 16.93 -7.13 1.94
CA GLY A 127 17.54 -5.93 1.39
C GLY A 127 18.07 -4.99 2.47
N VAL A 128 18.94 -4.05 2.07
CA VAL A 128 19.38 -2.95 2.96
C VAL A 128 18.16 -2.12 3.34
N PRO A 129 17.84 -1.98 4.64
CA PRO A 129 16.69 -1.20 5.08
C PRO A 129 16.77 0.26 4.65
N GLY A 130 15.68 0.81 4.16
CA GLY A 130 15.62 2.19 3.69
C GLY A 130 14.84 3.15 4.57
N GLU A 131 13.89 2.64 5.38
CA GLU A 131 12.95 3.46 6.14
C GLU A 131 13.63 4.45 7.09
N PRO A 132 14.68 4.11 7.87
CA PRO A 132 15.32 5.09 8.74
C PRO A 132 15.86 6.30 7.98
N ALA A 133 16.59 6.08 6.88
CA ALA A 133 17.15 7.17 6.08
C ALA A 133 16.06 7.96 5.34
N GLY A 134 15.00 7.29 4.90
CA GLY A 134 13.86 7.94 4.26
C GLY A 134 13.10 8.87 5.19
N LEU A 135 12.75 8.42 6.38
CA LEU A 135 12.06 9.23 7.38
C LEU A 135 12.93 10.39 7.88
N GLU A 136 14.24 10.20 8.07
CA GLU A 136 15.16 11.29 8.40
C GLU A 136 15.23 12.33 7.26
N LEU A 137 15.32 11.90 6.00
CA LEU A 137 15.28 12.81 4.85
C LEU A 137 13.96 13.59 4.79
N LEU A 138 12.83 12.90 5.03
CA LEU A 138 11.51 13.52 5.07
C LEU A 138 11.41 14.58 6.16
N SER A 139 11.86 14.28 7.39
CA SER A 139 11.92 15.21 8.53
C SER A 139 12.81 16.42 8.21
N ARG A 140 14.03 16.18 7.77
CA ARG A 140 14.99 17.26 7.49
C ARG A 140 14.54 18.19 6.36
N LYS A 141 13.88 17.67 5.33
CA LYS A 141 13.51 18.47 4.14
C LYS A 141 12.17 19.15 4.27
N PHE A 142 11.19 18.49 4.89
CA PHE A 142 9.81 18.94 4.89
C PHE A 142 9.22 19.08 6.30
N GLY A 143 9.85 18.49 7.34
CA GLY A 143 9.38 18.56 8.71
C GLY A 143 9.56 19.95 9.33
N ARG A 144 8.77 20.21 10.35
CA ARG A 144 8.81 21.42 11.17
C ARG A 144 9.26 21.10 12.60
N LYS A 145 8.98 19.89 13.04
CA LYS A 145 9.38 19.39 14.37
C LYS A 145 10.71 18.64 14.30
N SER A 146 11.24 18.34 15.46
CA SER A 146 12.41 17.45 15.54
C SER A 146 12.00 15.99 15.30
N LEU A 147 12.92 15.19 14.76
CA LEU A 147 12.70 13.75 14.61
C LEU A 147 12.41 13.06 15.96
N ALA A 148 12.95 13.61 17.06
CA ALA A 148 12.67 13.13 18.41
C ALA A 148 11.20 13.35 18.82
N ASP A 149 10.62 14.49 18.46
CA ASP A 149 9.21 14.76 18.70
C ASP A 149 8.33 13.80 17.89
N ASP A 150 8.66 13.59 16.60
CA ASP A 150 7.91 12.70 15.71
C ASP A 150 7.96 11.24 16.15
N ALA A 151 9.09 10.80 16.73
CA ALA A 151 9.29 9.44 17.22
C ALA A 151 8.66 9.17 18.61
N ALA A 152 8.32 10.22 19.36
CA ALA A 152 7.94 10.11 20.77
C ALA A 152 6.69 9.25 20.98
N ALA A 153 5.64 9.43 20.16
CA ALA A 153 4.39 8.67 20.26
C ALA A 153 4.62 7.18 20.02
N ALA A 154 5.33 6.82 18.97
CA ALA A 154 5.62 5.43 18.62
C ALA A 154 6.45 4.72 19.71
N ALA A 155 7.49 5.39 20.24
CA ALA A 155 8.30 4.86 21.34
C ALA A 155 7.47 4.67 22.63
N ALA A 156 6.58 5.60 22.95
CA ALA A 156 5.68 5.50 24.10
C ALA A 156 4.70 4.32 23.95
N ILE A 157 4.06 4.17 22.79
CA ILE A 157 3.11 3.08 22.47
C ILE A 157 3.82 1.72 22.55
N ALA A 158 5.02 1.59 21.97
CA ALA A 158 5.79 0.35 22.00
C ALA A 158 6.16 -0.06 23.44
N ARG A 159 6.47 0.91 24.31
CA ARG A 159 6.82 0.70 25.72
C ARG A 159 5.62 0.41 26.60
N ALA A 160 4.56 1.22 26.50
CA ALA A 160 3.35 1.09 27.31
C ALA A 160 2.54 -0.15 26.92
N GLY A 161 2.50 -0.45 25.64
CA GLY A 161 1.74 -1.52 25.01
C GLY A 161 0.54 -1.00 24.21
N PHE A 162 0.18 -1.76 23.22
CA PHE A 162 -0.95 -1.53 22.30
C PHE A 162 -1.84 -2.77 22.20
N ALA A 163 -3.08 -2.59 21.81
CA ALA A 163 -4.01 -3.71 21.63
C ALA A 163 -3.65 -4.51 20.36
N ALA A 164 -3.47 -5.84 20.50
CA ALA A 164 -3.23 -6.71 19.35
C ALA A 164 -4.42 -6.69 18.39
N SER A 165 -4.18 -6.30 17.15
CA SER A 165 -5.18 -6.21 16.10
C SER A 165 -5.45 -7.58 15.47
N ARG A 166 -6.63 -7.78 14.85
CA ARG A 166 -6.94 -9.02 14.13
C ARG A 166 -6.02 -9.25 12.95
N THR A 167 -5.59 -8.17 12.29
CA THR A 167 -4.66 -8.25 11.15
C THR A 167 -3.31 -8.78 11.58
N VAL A 168 -2.74 -8.25 12.67
CA VAL A 168 -1.47 -8.75 13.24
C VAL A 168 -1.62 -10.21 13.70
N LEU A 169 -2.70 -10.54 14.43
CA LEU A 169 -2.90 -11.90 14.97
C LEU A 169 -3.04 -12.96 13.86
N ARG A 170 -3.73 -12.67 12.76
CA ARG A 170 -3.76 -13.57 11.60
C ARG A 170 -2.37 -13.83 11.02
N SER A 171 -1.54 -12.79 10.98
CA SER A 171 -0.15 -12.92 10.53
C SER A 171 0.70 -13.72 11.53
N VAL A 172 0.43 -13.59 12.84
CA VAL A 172 1.07 -14.41 13.88
C VAL A 172 0.69 -15.88 13.71
N ASP A 173 -0.59 -16.19 13.46
CA ASP A 173 -1.04 -17.56 13.23
C ASP A 173 -0.40 -18.17 11.98
N TRP A 174 -0.22 -17.37 10.94
CA TRP A 174 0.44 -17.82 9.70
C TRP A 174 1.95 -18.05 9.89
N ALA A 175 2.64 -17.20 10.65
CA ALA A 175 4.08 -17.29 10.93
C ALA A 175 4.36 -17.91 12.31
N HIS A 176 3.47 -18.76 12.82
CA HIS A 176 3.48 -19.22 14.20
C HIS A 176 4.79 -19.89 14.62
N GLU A 177 5.37 -20.72 13.76
CA GLU A 177 6.62 -21.43 14.08
C GLU A 177 7.78 -20.48 14.31
N GLU A 178 7.91 -19.46 13.45
CA GLU A 178 8.97 -18.47 13.53
C GLU A 178 8.77 -17.48 14.69
N ILE A 179 7.53 -17.11 14.93
CA ILE A 179 7.18 -16.29 16.10
C ILE A 179 7.52 -17.07 17.40
N ALA A 180 7.22 -18.35 17.45
CA ALA A 180 7.54 -19.21 18.61
C ALA A 180 9.06 -19.41 18.79
N ALA A 181 9.80 -19.46 17.70
CA ALA A 181 11.26 -19.60 17.73
C ALA A 181 12.00 -18.31 18.16
N SER A 182 11.35 -17.14 18.06
CA SER A 182 11.89 -15.85 18.48
C SER A 182 11.49 -15.53 19.92
N PRO A 183 12.40 -15.45 20.89
CA PRO A 183 12.05 -15.14 22.29
C PRO A 183 11.27 -13.82 22.46
N GLU A 184 11.67 -12.75 21.74
CA GLU A 184 11.01 -11.44 21.82
C GLU A 184 9.60 -11.50 21.23
N LEU A 185 9.44 -12.08 20.04
CA LEU A 185 8.13 -12.15 19.37
C LEU A 185 7.21 -13.11 20.09
N SER A 186 7.74 -14.22 20.61
CA SER A 186 6.99 -15.18 21.43
C SER A 186 6.44 -14.50 22.69
N MET A 187 7.27 -13.74 23.42
CA MET A 187 6.81 -12.98 24.60
C MET A 187 5.76 -11.92 24.24
N ALA A 188 5.84 -11.34 23.05
CA ALA A 188 4.92 -10.30 22.58
C ALA A 188 3.56 -10.88 22.15
N PHE A 189 3.56 -11.98 21.40
CA PHE A 189 2.40 -12.45 20.66
C PHE A 189 1.88 -13.82 21.06
N LEU A 190 2.58 -14.56 21.95
CA LEU A 190 2.13 -15.87 22.40
C LEU A 190 1.92 -15.91 23.92
N LEU A 191 0.95 -16.72 24.34
CA LEU A 191 0.74 -17.10 25.74
C LEU A 191 1.61 -18.31 26.11
N PRO A 192 1.78 -18.65 27.42
CA PRO A 192 2.36 -19.90 27.83
C PRO A 192 1.69 -21.09 27.13
N GLY A 193 2.49 -22.00 26.57
CA GLY A 193 2.01 -23.11 25.74
C GLY A 193 1.93 -22.78 24.24
N GLY A 194 2.39 -21.61 23.80
CA GLY A 194 2.50 -21.27 22.38
C GLY A 194 1.19 -20.83 21.71
N VAL A 195 0.15 -20.52 22.47
CA VAL A 195 -1.14 -20.07 21.93
C VAL A 195 -1.06 -18.57 21.60
N THR A 196 -1.50 -18.18 20.41
CA THR A 196 -1.61 -16.78 20.01
C THR A 196 -2.44 -15.98 21.01
N VAL A 197 -1.97 -14.78 21.38
CA VAL A 197 -2.71 -13.90 22.29
C VAL A 197 -4.08 -13.53 21.71
N PRO A 198 -5.12 -13.36 22.55
CA PRO A 198 -6.44 -12.99 22.04
C PRO A 198 -6.46 -11.54 21.51
N PHE A 199 -7.40 -11.28 20.60
CA PHE A 199 -7.69 -9.94 20.10
C PHE A 199 -7.84 -8.91 21.23
N GLY A 200 -7.24 -7.75 21.07
CA GLY A 200 -7.28 -6.68 22.06
C GLY A 200 -6.32 -6.86 23.25
N ARG A 201 -5.58 -7.98 23.33
CA ARG A 201 -4.52 -8.16 24.34
C ARG A 201 -3.44 -7.11 24.16
N ALA A 202 -3.00 -6.51 25.28
CA ALA A 202 -1.89 -5.57 25.30
C ALA A 202 -0.57 -6.28 24.93
N VAL A 203 0.08 -5.80 23.87
CA VAL A 203 1.39 -6.25 23.39
C VAL A 203 2.42 -5.15 23.64
N LYS A 204 3.57 -5.49 24.20
CA LYS A 204 4.69 -4.57 24.44
C LYS A 204 5.90 -4.95 23.61
N ARG A 205 6.62 -3.94 23.12
CA ARG A 205 7.84 -4.07 22.33
C ARG A 205 8.95 -3.17 22.92
N PRO A 206 9.46 -3.46 24.14
CA PRO A 206 10.37 -2.55 24.84
C PRO A 206 11.72 -2.33 24.13
N GLN A 207 12.24 -3.35 23.43
CA GLN A 207 13.46 -3.23 22.62
C GLN A 207 13.24 -2.28 21.45
N LEU A 208 12.13 -2.45 20.72
CA LEU A 208 11.74 -1.55 19.63
C LEU A 208 11.49 -0.12 20.13
N ALA A 209 10.90 0.04 21.33
CA ALA A 209 10.69 1.36 21.94
C ALA A 209 12.02 2.10 22.15
N GLU A 210 13.06 1.39 22.60
CA GLU A 210 14.40 2.00 22.78
C GLU A 210 15.04 2.32 21.42
N THR A 211 14.90 1.45 20.45
CA THR A 211 15.42 1.70 19.09
C THR A 211 14.74 2.92 18.44
N ILE A 212 13.42 3.06 18.56
CA ILE A 212 12.69 4.24 18.05
C ILE A 212 13.12 5.51 18.79
N ARG A 213 13.30 5.45 20.11
CA ARG A 213 13.81 6.59 20.89
C ARG A 213 15.21 7.01 20.43
N ARG A 214 16.10 6.05 20.18
CA ARG A 214 17.44 6.29 19.63
C ARG A 214 17.35 6.89 18.22
N PHE A 215 16.50 6.37 17.37
CA PHE A 215 16.24 6.94 16.04
C PHE A 215 15.85 8.42 16.13
N GLY A 216 14.93 8.77 17.02
CA GLY A 216 14.56 10.16 17.26
C GLY A 216 15.72 11.05 17.73
N ALA A 217 16.60 10.54 18.58
CA ALA A 217 17.69 11.29 19.17
C ALA A 217 18.97 11.35 18.30
N GLU A 218 19.29 10.26 17.60
CA GLU A 218 20.55 10.06 16.88
C GLU A 218 20.39 10.07 15.36
N GLY A 219 19.13 10.10 14.86
CA GLY A 219 18.80 9.96 13.44
C GLY A 219 19.04 8.55 12.89
N ALA A 220 19.23 8.45 11.60
CA ALA A 220 19.41 7.19 10.90
C ALA A 220 20.84 6.60 11.05
N LYS A 221 21.82 7.39 11.47
CA LYS A 221 23.24 6.98 11.50
C LYS A 221 23.49 5.62 12.15
N PRO A 222 22.92 5.26 13.33
CA PRO A 222 23.18 3.97 13.96
C PRO A 222 22.73 2.76 13.14
N PHE A 223 21.79 2.95 12.21
CA PHE A 223 21.27 1.91 11.33
C PHE A 223 22.19 1.60 10.15
N TYR A 224 23.12 2.51 9.83
CA TYR A 224 23.99 2.40 8.66
C TYR A 224 25.48 2.32 9.01
N GLU A 225 25.92 2.90 10.15
CA GLU A 225 27.34 2.98 10.54
C GLU A 225 27.59 2.61 12.01
N GLY A 226 26.58 2.08 12.73
CA GLY A 226 26.65 1.85 14.18
C GLY A 226 26.43 0.41 14.62
N ASP A 227 26.08 0.29 15.89
CA ASP A 227 25.79 -0.99 16.55
C ASP A 227 24.51 -1.66 16.01
N ILE A 228 23.51 -0.87 15.61
CA ILE A 228 22.28 -1.38 14.95
C ILE A 228 22.66 -1.99 13.59
N ALA A 229 23.49 -1.29 12.79
CA ALA A 229 23.99 -1.82 11.52
C ALA A 229 24.69 -3.17 11.70
N ALA A 230 25.55 -3.30 12.70
CA ALA A 230 26.25 -4.55 13.00
C ALA A 230 25.28 -5.69 13.34
N GLN A 231 24.19 -5.39 14.07
CA GLN A 231 23.15 -6.38 14.39
C GLN A 231 22.33 -6.77 13.16
N ILE A 232 22.00 -5.84 12.27
CA ILE A 232 21.32 -6.12 10.99
C ILE A 232 22.17 -7.09 10.16
N VAL A 233 23.43 -6.76 9.89
CA VAL A 233 24.36 -7.60 9.12
C VAL A 233 24.49 -8.99 9.74
N LYS A 234 24.74 -9.07 11.05
CA LYS A 234 24.90 -10.34 11.76
C LYS A 234 23.66 -11.22 11.64
N SER A 235 22.47 -10.63 11.83
CA SER A 235 21.23 -11.39 11.86
C SER A 235 20.81 -11.84 10.46
N ALA A 236 20.96 -11.01 9.43
CA ALA A 236 20.69 -11.37 8.05
C ALA A 236 21.60 -12.52 7.58
N ASN A 237 22.90 -12.43 7.88
CA ASN A 237 23.88 -13.43 7.43
C ASN A 237 23.78 -14.76 8.21
N ALA A 238 23.26 -14.75 9.43
CA ALA A 238 22.98 -15.96 10.20
C ALA A 238 21.93 -16.88 9.54
N VAL A 239 21.11 -16.33 8.64
CA VAL A 239 20.08 -17.05 7.88
C VAL A 239 20.35 -17.02 6.37
N GLY A 240 21.60 -16.96 5.97
CA GLY A 240 22.05 -17.09 4.57
C GLY A 240 22.07 -15.81 3.75
N GLY A 241 21.96 -14.63 4.39
CA GLY A 241 22.14 -13.33 3.74
C GLY A 241 23.59 -13.03 3.37
N THR A 242 23.77 -11.98 2.57
CA THR A 242 25.07 -11.52 2.08
C THR A 242 25.33 -10.05 2.38
N LEU A 243 24.56 -9.44 3.31
CA LEU A 243 24.73 -8.05 3.69
C LEU A 243 26.10 -7.78 4.34
N THR A 244 26.69 -6.67 3.98
CA THR A 244 27.94 -6.16 4.58
C THR A 244 27.73 -4.81 5.25
N ALA A 245 28.65 -4.39 6.11
CA ALA A 245 28.64 -3.04 6.68
C ALA A 245 28.79 -1.96 5.59
N GLY A 246 29.49 -2.28 4.49
CA GLY A 246 29.62 -1.40 3.33
C GLY A 246 28.29 -1.15 2.64
N ASP A 247 27.48 -2.19 2.42
CA ASP A 247 26.15 -2.05 1.80
C ASP A 247 25.25 -1.10 2.60
N LEU A 248 25.29 -1.20 3.93
CA LEU A 248 24.52 -0.28 4.77
C LEU A 248 25.08 1.14 4.67
N ALA A 249 26.39 1.34 4.84
CA ALA A 249 27.02 2.66 4.84
C ALA A 249 26.84 3.43 3.50
N GLU A 250 26.74 2.70 2.39
CA GLU A 250 26.52 3.26 1.04
C GLU A 250 25.07 3.61 0.76
N TYR A 251 24.13 3.09 1.55
CA TYR A 251 22.69 3.33 1.30
C TYR A 251 22.33 4.81 1.38
N LYS A 252 21.57 5.28 0.39
CA LYS A 252 21.01 6.65 0.34
C LYS A 252 19.57 6.60 -0.16
N PRO A 253 18.62 7.25 0.54
CA PRO A 253 17.30 7.52 -0.02
C PRO A 253 17.44 8.47 -1.20
N LYS A 254 16.50 8.43 -2.14
CA LYS A 254 16.55 9.24 -3.36
C LYS A 254 15.34 10.15 -3.48
N GLU A 255 15.56 11.35 -3.97
CA GLU A 255 14.50 12.20 -4.47
C GLU A 255 14.34 11.94 -5.96
N ARG A 256 13.10 11.65 -6.36
CA ARG A 256 12.75 11.39 -7.76
C ARG A 256 11.75 12.43 -8.25
N GLU A 257 11.75 12.70 -9.56
CA GLU A 257 10.68 13.46 -10.16
C GLU A 257 9.40 12.59 -10.18
N PRO A 258 8.29 13.05 -9.61
CA PRO A 258 7.04 12.29 -9.60
C PRO A 258 6.53 12.00 -11.03
N LEU A 259 5.90 10.84 -11.21
CA LEU A 259 5.13 10.57 -12.43
C LEU A 259 3.87 11.44 -12.41
N SER A 260 3.77 12.35 -13.38
CA SER A 260 2.67 13.31 -13.46
C SER A 260 1.99 13.29 -14.82
N ARG A 261 0.66 13.30 -14.85
CA ARG A 261 -0.13 13.35 -16.09
C ARG A 261 -1.40 14.17 -15.90
N THR A 262 -1.65 15.09 -16.80
CA THR A 262 -2.93 15.82 -16.84
C THR A 262 -3.94 15.05 -17.67
N ILE A 263 -5.09 14.71 -17.08
CA ILE A 263 -6.19 13.93 -17.66
C ILE A 263 -7.49 14.67 -17.33
N ASP A 264 -8.26 15.08 -18.33
CA ASP A 264 -9.54 15.81 -18.17
C ASP A 264 -9.43 17.03 -17.23
N GLY A 265 -8.35 17.81 -17.34
CA GLY A 265 -8.11 19.00 -16.52
C GLY A 265 -7.57 18.74 -15.12
N ARG A 266 -7.39 17.48 -14.74
CA ARG A 266 -6.85 17.03 -13.44
C ARG A 266 -5.44 16.52 -13.60
N THR A 267 -4.52 17.00 -12.78
CA THR A 267 -3.14 16.51 -12.76
C THR A 267 -3.04 15.38 -11.72
N VAL A 268 -2.90 14.17 -12.22
CA VAL A 268 -2.62 12.97 -11.41
C VAL A 268 -1.12 12.90 -11.18
N ILE A 269 -0.69 12.98 -9.94
CA ILE A 269 0.70 12.91 -9.50
C ILE A 269 0.84 11.64 -8.67
N THR A 270 1.78 10.77 -9.05
CA THR A 270 1.97 9.49 -8.38
C THR A 270 3.45 9.11 -8.35
N PHE A 271 3.77 7.95 -7.76
CA PHE A 271 5.15 7.54 -7.63
C PHE A 271 5.71 6.99 -8.96
N PRO A 272 6.94 7.36 -9.33
CA PRO A 272 7.62 6.86 -10.52
C PRO A 272 8.25 5.48 -10.29
N ALA A 273 9.00 4.95 -11.27
CA ALA A 273 9.87 3.81 -11.05
C ALA A 273 10.85 4.07 -9.88
N PRO A 274 11.15 3.05 -9.04
CA PRO A 274 10.92 1.62 -9.24
C PRO A 274 9.50 1.13 -8.91
N SER A 275 8.55 2.01 -8.57
CA SER A 275 7.16 1.57 -8.48
C SER A 275 6.48 1.52 -9.86
N ALA A 276 5.80 0.41 -10.13
CA ALA A 276 4.91 0.27 -11.27
C ALA A 276 3.45 0.64 -10.94
N GLY A 277 3.12 0.82 -9.66
CA GLY A 277 1.75 1.11 -9.24
C GLY A 277 1.22 2.41 -9.82
N GLY A 278 2.05 3.47 -9.80
CA GLY A 278 1.72 4.75 -10.43
C GLY A 278 1.51 4.65 -11.93
N LEU A 279 2.35 3.88 -12.62
CA LEU A 279 2.18 3.61 -14.05
C LEU A 279 0.81 2.99 -14.34
N MET A 280 0.45 1.92 -13.64
CA MET A 280 -0.82 1.20 -13.82
C MET A 280 -2.04 2.10 -13.61
N LEU A 281 -1.99 2.97 -12.60
CA LEU A 281 -3.03 3.96 -12.32
C LEU A 281 -3.17 4.96 -13.48
N VAL A 282 -2.05 5.58 -13.89
CA VAL A 282 -2.04 6.62 -14.94
C VAL A 282 -2.43 6.04 -16.30
N GLU A 283 -1.99 4.83 -16.65
CA GLU A 283 -2.42 4.13 -17.86
C GLU A 283 -3.94 3.95 -17.90
N THR A 284 -4.51 3.43 -16.79
CA THR A 284 -5.96 3.17 -16.71
C THR A 284 -6.76 4.47 -16.82
N LEU A 285 -6.40 5.50 -16.07
CA LEU A 285 -7.08 6.80 -16.14
C LEU A 285 -6.90 7.47 -17.51
N SER A 286 -5.73 7.36 -18.13
CA SER A 286 -5.48 7.92 -19.46
C SER A 286 -6.28 7.24 -20.57
N MET A 287 -6.55 5.93 -20.43
CA MET A 287 -7.39 5.20 -21.40
C MET A 287 -8.87 5.61 -21.32
N PHE A 288 -9.38 5.91 -20.13
CA PHE A 288 -10.83 6.07 -19.94
C PHE A 288 -11.27 7.46 -19.51
N GLY A 289 -10.35 8.29 -19.04
CA GLY A 289 -10.62 9.59 -18.45
C GLY A 289 -10.67 9.57 -16.92
N ALA A 290 -10.38 10.72 -16.32
CA ALA A 290 -10.28 10.92 -14.87
C ALA A 290 -11.40 11.84 -14.32
N GLY A 291 -12.52 11.96 -15.00
CA GLY A 291 -13.63 12.82 -14.63
C GLY A 291 -15.00 12.23 -14.94
N ARG A 292 -16.04 12.98 -14.69
CA ARG A 292 -17.43 12.58 -14.96
C ARG A 292 -17.74 12.34 -16.44
N THR A 293 -16.89 12.85 -17.34
CA THR A 293 -16.92 12.62 -18.78
C THR A 293 -16.21 11.34 -19.21
N SER A 294 -15.63 10.62 -18.25
CA SER A 294 -15.00 9.32 -18.49
C SER A 294 -15.92 8.35 -19.20
N SER A 295 -15.36 7.58 -20.13
CA SER A 295 -16.09 6.52 -20.82
C SER A 295 -16.53 5.36 -19.92
N LEU A 296 -16.06 5.30 -18.68
CA LEU A 296 -16.53 4.35 -17.67
C LEU A 296 -17.86 4.80 -17.03
N ALA A 297 -18.15 6.10 -16.96
CA ALA A 297 -19.33 6.61 -16.27
C ALA A 297 -20.66 6.03 -16.79
N PRO A 298 -20.90 5.91 -18.12
CA PRO A 298 -22.13 5.31 -18.64
C PRO A 298 -22.31 3.82 -18.34
N MET A 299 -21.23 3.10 -17.97
CA MET A 299 -21.31 1.66 -17.66
C MET A 299 -21.97 1.39 -16.30
N GLY A 300 -22.03 2.39 -15.41
CA GLY A 300 -22.52 2.25 -14.05
C GLY A 300 -21.48 1.60 -13.12
N PHE A 301 -21.25 2.23 -11.95
CA PHE A 301 -20.31 1.72 -10.94
C PHE A 301 -20.71 0.30 -10.49
N GLY A 302 -19.75 -0.60 -10.45
CA GLY A 302 -19.94 -1.98 -10.00
C GLY A 302 -20.69 -2.90 -10.97
N SER A 303 -21.11 -2.43 -12.14
CA SER A 303 -21.75 -3.30 -13.16
C SER A 303 -20.75 -4.31 -13.73
N SER A 304 -21.22 -5.42 -14.27
CA SER A 304 -20.36 -6.42 -14.91
C SER A 304 -19.60 -5.86 -16.12
N ALA A 305 -20.18 -4.90 -16.86
CA ALA A 305 -19.52 -4.23 -17.98
C ALA A 305 -18.35 -3.36 -17.50
N TYR A 306 -18.56 -2.57 -16.43
CA TYR A 306 -17.52 -1.77 -15.80
C TYR A 306 -16.39 -2.65 -15.23
N LEU A 307 -16.73 -3.67 -14.43
CA LEU A 307 -15.74 -4.54 -13.79
C LEU A 307 -14.91 -5.32 -14.82
N HIS A 308 -15.53 -5.84 -15.88
CA HIS A 308 -14.83 -6.50 -16.99
C HIS A 308 -13.86 -5.53 -17.69
N THR A 309 -14.30 -4.32 -18.00
CA THR A 309 -13.44 -3.30 -18.65
C THR A 309 -12.22 -2.96 -17.79
N ILE A 310 -12.41 -2.83 -16.46
CA ILE A 310 -11.31 -2.58 -15.52
C ILE A 310 -10.38 -3.81 -15.43
N ALA A 311 -10.92 -5.03 -15.42
CA ALA A 311 -10.11 -6.25 -15.41
C ALA A 311 -9.19 -6.32 -16.65
N GLU A 312 -9.71 -6.04 -17.84
CA GLU A 312 -8.92 -6.01 -19.08
C GLU A 312 -7.83 -4.91 -19.06
N ALA A 313 -8.15 -3.74 -18.50
CA ALA A 313 -7.15 -2.68 -18.31
C ALA A 313 -6.03 -3.10 -17.36
N ILE A 314 -6.38 -3.72 -16.23
CA ILE A 314 -5.43 -4.24 -15.24
C ILE A 314 -4.51 -5.29 -15.86
N ARG A 315 -5.05 -6.25 -16.64
CA ARG A 315 -4.24 -7.27 -17.35
C ARG A 315 -3.18 -6.63 -18.24
N GLY A 316 -3.58 -5.59 -18.99
CA GLY A 316 -2.63 -4.85 -19.82
C GLY A 316 -1.55 -4.14 -19.02
N ALA A 317 -1.93 -3.48 -17.93
CA ALA A 317 -0.99 -2.76 -17.05
C ALA A 317 -0.02 -3.69 -16.33
N LEU A 318 -0.47 -4.87 -15.89
CA LEU A 318 0.40 -5.93 -15.35
C LEU A 318 1.41 -6.44 -16.37
N ALA A 319 1.00 -6.58 -17.65
CA ALA A 319 1.91 -6.97 -18.72
C ALA A 319 2.99 -5.91 -18.96
N ASP A 320 2.66 -4.62 -18.89
CA ASP A 320 3.64 -3.55 -18.99
C ASP A 320 4.55 -3.51 -17.76
N ARG A 321 4.00 -3.64 -16.53
CA ARG A 321 4.81 -3.81 -15.32
C ARG A 321 5.91 -4.86 -15.51
N ALA A 322 5.53 -6.06 -15.96
CA ALA A 322 6.49 -7.16 -16.12
C ALA A 322 7.58 -6.88 -17.16
N ARG A 323 7.24 -6.13 -18.23
CA ARG A 323 8.16 -5.89 -19.35
C ARG A 323 9.09 -4.72 -19.15
N ILE A 324 8.65 -3.67 -18.46
CA ILE A 324 9.34 -2.38 -18.46
C ILE A 324 9.69 -1.84 -17.09
N ALA A 325 9.07 -2.36 -16.00
CA ALA A 325 9.38 -1.86 -14.67
C ALA A 325 10.69 -2.46 -14.12
N GLY A 326 11.44 -1.64 -13.40
CA GLY A 326 12.74 -1.98 -12.83
C GLY A 326 13.34 -0.77 -12.12
N ASP A 327 14.60 -0.90 -11.69
CA ASP A 327 15.36 0.21 -11.12
C ASP A 327 15.82 1.17 -12.25
N PRO A 328 15.31 2.42 -12.28
CA PRO A 328 15.64 3.38 -13.34
C PRO A 328 17.09 3.86 -13.27
N ASP A 329 17.77 3.70 -12.13
CA ASP A 329 19.16 4.12 -11.97
C ASP A 329 20.15 3.11 -12.57
N LEU A 330 19.70 1.87 -12.72
CA LEU A 330 20.51 0.76 -13.24
C LEU A 330 20.09 0.29 -14.63
N ASP A 331 18.93 0.76 -15.13
CA ASP A 331 18.45 0.43 -16.46
C ASP A 331 17.74 1.66 -17.09
N ALA A 332 18.45 2.35 -17.99
CA ALA A 332 17.92 3.54 -18.67
C ALA A 332 16.66 3.27 -19.53
N ASN A 333 16.39 1.99 -19.87
CA ASN A 333 15.19 1.64 -20.64
C ASN A 333 13.92 1.70 -19.80
N VAL A 334 14.01 1.71 -18.47
CA VAL A 334 12.84 1.77 -17.58
C VAL A 334 12.07 3.07 -17.81
N GLY A 335 12.73 4.23 -17.75
CA GLY A 335 12.09 5.53 -18.00
C GLY A 335 11.46 5.61 -19.39
N ALA A 336 12.25 5.28 -20.43
CA ALA A 336 11.75 5.24 -21.81
C ALA A 336 10.61 4.21 -22.00
N GLY A 337 10.58 3.15 -21.21
CA GLY A 337 9.49 2.19 -21.17
C GLY A 337 8.20 2.81 -20.65
N PHE A 338 8.27 3.56 -19.55
CA PHE A 338 7.13 4.27 -18.98
C PHE A 338 6.59 5.32 -19.96
N ASP A 339 7.47 6.10 -20.60
CA ASP A 339 7.06 7.08 -21.62
C ASP A 339 6.31 6.43 -22.78
N ARG A 340 6.81 5.28 -23.28
CA ARG A 340 6.14 4.52 -24.34
C ARG A 340 4.79 3.95 -23.90
N ALA A 341 4.69 3.40 -22.68
CA ALA A 341 3.44 2.85 -22.17
C ALA A 341 2.35 3.93 -22.01
N LEU A 342 2.78 5.17 -21.69
CA LEU A 342 1.90 6.33 -21.54
C LEU A 342 1.71 7.13 -22.83
N ASP A 343 2.26 6.68 -23.95
CA ASP A 343 2.03 7.31 -25.26
C ASP A 343 0.54 7.26 -25.64
N PRO A 344 -0.08 8.38 -26.04
CA PRO A 344 -1.52 8.42 -26.32
C PRO A 344 -1.96 7.44 -27.41
N ALA A 345 -1.14 7.20 -28.44
CA ALA A 345 -1.49 6.25 -29.50
C ALA A 345 -1.42 4.82 -29.01
N GLN A 346 -0.45 4.47 -28.15
CA GLN A 346 -0.38 3.15 -27.52
C GLN A 346 -1.58 2.90 -26.59
N LEU A 347 -1.94 3.88 -25.76
CA LEU A 347 -3.10 3.80 -24.88
C LEU A 347 -4.40 3.67 -25.66
N ALA A 348 -4.58 4.44 -26.75
CA ALA A 348 -5.72 4.32 -27.63
C ALA A 348 -5.81 2.94 -28.30
N ALA A 349 -4.67 2.41 -28.79
CA ALA A 349 -4.59 1.07 -29.36
C ALA A 349 -4.91 -0.02 -28.34
N ARG A 350 -4.45 0.12 -27.08
CA ARG A 350 -4.79 -0.81 -25.98
C ARG A 350 -6.28 -0.78 -25.69
N ARG A 351 -6.84 0.42 -25.53
CA ARG A 351 -8.28 0.58 -25.28
C ARG A 351 -9.12 -0.04 -26.41
N ALA A 352 -8.75 0.19 -27.67
CA ALA A 352 -9.47 -0.37 -28.84
C ALA A 352 -9.43 -1.91 -28.90
N ARG A 353 -8.50 -2.53 -28.18
CA ARG A 353 -8.40 -3.99 -28.08
C ARG A 353 -9.26 -4.58 -26.98
N ILE A 354 -9.80 -3.82 -26.06
CA ILE A 354 -10.71 -4.33 -25.04
C ILE A 354 -12.04 -4.71 -25.71
N ASP A 355 -12.32 -6.01 -25.71
CA ASP A 355 -13.61 -6.52 -26.19
C ASP A 355 -14.62 -6.45 -25.04
N PRO A 356 -15.75 -5.74 -25.18
CA PRO A 356 -16.71 -5.60 -24.09
C PRO A 356 -17.42 -6.91 -23.70
N ASN A 357 -17.30 -7.95 -24.52
CA ASN A 357 -18.01 -9.21 -24.34
C ASN A 357 -17.10 -10.44 -24.16
N HIS A 358 -15.80 -10.31 -24.39
CA HIS A 358 -14.87 -11.44 -24.32
C HIS A 358 -13.58 -11.08 -23.62
N THR A 359 -13.26 -11.89 -22.61
CA THR A 359 -11.96 -11.85 -21.91
C THR A 359 -10.86 -12.38 -22.80
N ARG A 360 -9.70 -11.74 -22.76
CA ARG A 360 -8.49 -12.22 -23.42
C ARG A 360 -7.74 -13.23 -22.55
N PRO A 361 -7.05 -14.18 -23.17
CA PRO A 361 -6.07 -14.99 -22.43
C PRO A 361 -5.07 -14.09 -21.73
N ALA A 362 -4.95 -14.23 -20.42
CA ALA A 362 -3.92 -13.56 -19.63
C ALA A 362 -2.68 -14.44 -19.57
N PRO A 363 -1.46 -13.86 -19.67
CA PRO A 363 -0.25 -14.60 -19.40
C PRO A 363 -0.13 -14.93 -17.92
N GLU A 364 0.53 -16.04 -17.62
CA GLU A 364 0.80 -16.47 -16.23
C GLU A 364 1.75 -15.50 -15.52
N PHE A 365 1.26 -14.85 -14.47
CA PHE A 365 2.02 -13.92 -13.65
C PHE A 365 1.56 -13.98 -12.19
N ARG A 366 2.48 -13.98 -11.24
CA ARG A 366 2.18 -13.90 -9.81
C ARG A 366 2.86 -12.68 -9.18
N LEU A 367 2.10 -11.91 -8.43
CA LEU A 367 2.61 -10.91 -7.51
C LEU A 367 2.72 -11.54 -6.13
N ARG A 368 3.90 -11.42 -5.49
CA ARG A 368 4.19 -12.06 -4.19
C ARG A 368 4.04 -11.14 -3.01
N GLU A 369 3.97 -9.85 -3.23
CA GLU A 369 3.84 -8.82 -2.19
C GLU A 369 2.57 -9.05 -1.35
N GLN A 370 2.67 -9.07 -0.01
CA GLN A 370 1.52 -9.32 0.88
C GLN A 370 1.40 -8.35 2.08
N GLY A 371 2.49 -7.75 2.55
CA GLY A 371 2.52 -6.81 3.66
C GLY A 371 2.18 -5.38 3.23
N THR A 372 2.65 -4.42 3.95
CA THR A 372 2.57 -2.97 3.68
C THR A 372 1.63 -2.22 4.62
N SER A 373 1.99 -1.00 4.96
CA SER A 373 1.15 -0.02 5.65
C SER A 373 1.07 1.29 4.85
N HIS A 374 -0.06 2.00 4.96
CA HIS A 374 -0.24 3.28 4.29
C HIS A 374 -0.83 4.33 5.21
N VAL A 375 -0.40 5.58 5.02
CA VAL A 375 -0.96 6.76 5.67
C VAL A 375 -1.05 7.94 4.70
N VAL A 376 -2.13 8.68 4.80
CA VAL A 376 -2.31 9.99 4.15
C VAL A 376 -2.51 11.04 5.22
N VAL A 377 -1.78 12.14 5.14
CA VAL A 377 -1.86 13.27 6.07
C VAL A 377 -1.98 14.57 5.30
N ALA A 378 -2.88 15.43 5.73
CA ALA A 378 -3.04 16.79 5.22
C ALA A 378 -3.04 17.80 6.37
N ASP A 379 -2.36 18.93 6.21
CA ASP A 379 -2.33 20.02 7.19
C ASP A 379 -3.14 21.25 6.75
N ARG A 380 -3.29 22.20 7.69
CA ARG A 380 -4.04 23.46 7.45
C ARG A 380 -3.40 24.37 6.40
N GLU A 381 -2.13 24.19 6.09
CA GLU A 381 -1.43 24.96 5.06
C GLU A 381 -1.65 24.37 3.66
N GLY A 382 -2.32 23.22 3.57
CA GLY A 382 -2.61 22.51 2.33
C GLY A 382 -1.46 21.58 1.88
N ASN A 383 -0.43 21.36 2.73
CA ASN A 383 0.55 20.34 2.44
C ASN A 383 -0.08 18.96 2.61
N VAL A 384 0.36 18.02 1.79
CA VAL A 384 -0.18 16.66 1.77
C VAL A 384 0.97 15.67 1.67
N VAL A 385 0.92 14.61 2.47
CA VAL A 385 1.82 13.48 2.39
C VAL A 385 1.02 12.19 2.21
N SER A 386 1.36 11.40 1.19
CA SER A 386 0.89 10.04 0.98
C SER A 386 2.11 9.12 1.09
N LEU A 387 2.19 8.34 2.17
CA LEU A 387 3.36 7.55 2.53
C LEU A 387 3.00 6.07 2.64
N THR A 388 3.78 5.24 1.97
CA THR A 388 3.69 3.78 2.04
C THR A 388 4.98 3.22 2.60
N SER A 389 4.90 2.37 3.63
CA SER A 389 6.01 1.68 4.26
C SER A 389 5.76 0.17 4.27
N THR A 390 6.80 -0.62 4.09
CA THR A 390 6.69 -2.08 3.94
C THR A 390 7.91 -2.80 4.49
N VAL A 391 7.71 -4.07 4.86
CA VAL A 391 8.76 -5.08 5.02
C VAL A 391 8.57 -6.23 4.03
N ASN A 392 7.69 -6.06 3.03
CA ASN A 392 7.19 -6.94 1.99
C ASN A 392 6.19 -7.99 2.53
N GLU A 393 6.60 -9.20 2.89
CA GLU A 393 5.67 -10.21 3.41
C GLU A 393 5.35 -10.00 4.91
N ALA A 394 4.44 -10.82 5.43
CA ALA A 394 4.06 -10.76 6.84
C ALA A 394 5.27 -11.04 7.76
N PHE A 395 5.66 -10.03 8.55
CA PHE A 395 6.87 -9.98 9.38
C PHE A 395 8.19 -10.00 8.58
N GLY A 396 8.16 -9.65 7.29
CA GLY A 396 9.31 -9.67 6.42
C GLY A 396 9.99 -11.03 6.37
N ALA A 397 11.29 -11.06 6.47
CA ALA A 397 12.07 -12.31 6.56
C ALA A 397 11.83 -13.09 7.86
N ARG A 398 11.01 -12.60 8.77
CA ARG A 398 10.74 -13.17 10.12
C ARG A 398 12.01 -13.26 10.97
N VAL A 399 12.92 -12.33 10.75
CA VAL A 399 14.21 -12.24 11.41
C VAL A 399 14.31 -10.91 12.17
N LEU A 400 14.61 -10.98 13.46
CA LEU A 400 14.92 -9.80 14.26
C LEU A 400 16.40 -9.42 14.14
N ALA A 401 16.69 -8.13 14.02
CA ALA A 401 18.05 -7.60 14.05
C ALA A 401 18.60 -7.61 15.50
N GLY A 402 19.02 -8.77 15.97
CA GLY A 402 19.51 -8.95 17.33
C GLY A 402 18.50 -8.52 18.40
N ALA A 403 18.94 -7.71 19.37
CA ALA A 403 18.10 -7.21 20.46
C ALA A 403 17.50 -5.81 20.19
N THR A 404 17.37 -5.41 18.93
CA THR A 404 16.85 -4.08 18.56
C THR A 404 15.32 -4.02 18.49
N GLY A 405 14.66 -5.16 18.41
CA GLY A 405 13.23 -5.23 18.13
C GLY A 405 12.86 -4.98 16.66
N ILE A 406 13.82 -4.73 15.78
CA ILE A 406 13.59 -4.47 14.35
C ILE A 406 13.39 -5.79 13.62
N LEU A 407 12.26 -5.92 12.92
CA LEU A 407 12.02 -6.99 11.95
C LEU A 407 12.65 -6.61 10.62
N LEU A 408 13.43 -7.52 10.02
CA LEU A 408 14.08 -7.31 8.74
C LEU A 408 13.14 -7.67 7.60
N ASN A 409 13.18 -6.87 6.53
CA ASN A 409 12.40 -7.07 5.32
C ASN A 409 12.81 -8.35 4.56
N ASP A 410 11.99 -8.78 3.62
CA ASP A 410 12.30 -9.77 2.59
C ASP A 410 12.04 -9.21 1.18
N GLU A 411 12.40 -7.94 1.00
CA GLU A 411 12.04 -7.13 -0.16
C GLU A 411 12.67 -7.59 -1.47
N LEU A 412 13.80 -8.35 -1.41
CA LEU A 412 14.44 -8.86 -2.62
C LEU A 412 13.64 -9.98 -3.30
N ASP A 413 12.61 -10.52 -2.64
CA ASP A 413 11.64 -11.44 -3.26
C ASP A 413 10.78 -10.75 -4.33
N ASP A 414 10.74 -9.42 -4.36
CA ASP A 414 10.09 -8.62 -5.41
C ASP A 414 10.90 -8.54 -6.71
N PHE A 415 12.13 -9.03 -6.75
CA PHE A 415 12.82 -9.22 -8.01
C PHE A 415 12.17 -10.32 -8.86
N SER A 416 12.26 -10.17 -10.19
CA SER A 416 11.68 -11.11 -11.13
C SER A 416 12.31 -12.49 -11.03
N ALA A 417 11.47 -13.54 -11.06
CA ALA A 417 11.89 -14.90 -11.34
C ALA A 417 11.60 -15.27 -12.81
N PRO A 418 12.34 -16.22 -13.42
CA PRO A 418 12.16 -16.60 -14.83
C PRO A 418 10.74 -17.04 -15.19
N ALA A 419 10.06 -17.74 -14.29
CA ALA A 419 8.69 -18.19 -14.48
C ALA A 419 7.69 -17.02 -14.56
N ASP A 420 7.94 -15.93 -13.80
CA ASP A 420 7.03 -14.80 -13.70
C ASP A 420 7.04 -13.92 -14.96
N VAL A 421 8.17 -13.83 -15.65
CA VAL A 421 8.34 -12.91 -16.79
C VAL A 421 8.25 -13.61 -18.15
N LYS A 422 8.49 -14.93 -18.22
CA LYS A 422 8.43 -15.72 -19.46
C LYS A 422 7.07 -15.60 -20.15
N ALA A 423 6.01 -15.60 -19.37
CA ALA A 423 4.64 -15.50 -19.87
C ALA A 423 4.37 -14.18 -20.62
N PHE A 424 5.09 -13.10 -20.29
CA PHE A 424 5.00 -11.80 -20.96
C PHE A 424 5.98 -11.64 -22.13
N GLY A 425 6.68 -12.72 -22.50
CA GLY A 425 7.68 -12.70 -23.58
C GLY A 425 8.96 -11.93 -23.21
N VAL A 426 9.25 -11.78 -21.91
CA VAL A 426 10.48 -11.15 -21.42
C VAL A 426 11.63 -12.16 -21.50
N ILE A 427 12.77 -11.73 -22.05
CA ILE A 427 13.97 -12.54 -22.15
C ILE A 427 14.77 -12.43 -20.83
N GLY A 428 15.09 -13.56 -20.23
CA GLY A 428 15.76 -13.62 -18.93
C GLY A 428 14.85 -13.13 -17.82
N LEU A 429 15.39 -12.30 -16.92
CA LEU A 429 14.66 -11.71 -15.78
C LEU A 429 14.13 -10.28 -16.06
N GLY A 430 14.34 -9.77 -17.26
CA GLY A 430 13.92 -8.42 -17.63
C GLY A 430 14.63 -7.29 -16.87
N PRO A 431 14.01 -6.08 -16.83
CA PRO A 431 14.58 -4.93 -16.13
C PRO A 431 14.66 -5.12 -14.61
N ASN A 432 13.71 -5.86 -14.02
CA ASN A 432 13.63 -6.12 -12.57
C ASN A 432 14.46 -7.34 -12.13
N ARG A 433 15.62 -7.54 -12.74
CA ARG A 433 16.52 -8.63 -12.34
C ARG A 433 17.34 -8.27 -11.09
N PRO A 434 17.66 -9.24 -10.21
CA PRO A 434 18.58 -9.01 -9.10
C PRO A 434 19.94 -8.51 -9.60
N ARG A 435 20.42 -7.39 -9.06
CA ARG A 435 21.74 -6.80 -9.35
C ARG A 435 22.24 -6.10 -8.09
N ALA A 436 23.55 -5.94 -7.95
CA ALA A 436 24.16 -5.16 -6.90
C ALA A 436 23.50 -3.77 -6.79
N HIS A 437 23.12 -3.39 -5.57
CA HIS A 437 22.51 -2.11 -5.19
C HIS A 437 21.18 -1.78 -5.90
N ALA A 438 20.58 -2.74 -6.63
CA ALA A 438 19.30 -2.55 -7.29
C ALA A 438 18.15 -2.46 -6.29
N ARG A 439 17.16 -1.61 -6.60
CA ARG A 439 15.87 -1.55 -5.92
C ARG A 439 14.86 -2.43 -6.65
N PRO A 440 14.24 -3.41 -5.98
CA PRO A 440 13.22 -4.23 -6.61
C PRO A 440 11.97 -3.40 -6.94
N VAL A 441 11.25 -3.83 -7.98
CA VAL A 441 9.98 -3.21 -8.39
C VAL A 441 8.95 -3.31 -7.26
N SER A 442 8.13 -2.28 -7.14
CA SER A 442 7.03 -2.22 -6.18
C SER A 442 5.68 -1.99 -6.86
N SER A 443 4.60 -2.31 -6.13
CA SER A 443 3.21 -1.97 -6.50
C SER A 443 2.64 -0.82 -5.65
N MET A 444 3.39 -0.23 -4.74
CA MET A 444 2.97 0.90 -3.90
C MET A 444 2.60 2.12 -4.75
N THR A 445 1.44 2.71 -4.50
CA THR A 445 0.80 3.71 -5.37
C THR A 445 0.38 4.96 -4.60
N PRO A 446 1.29 5.62 -3.84
CA PRO A 446 0.93 6.91 -3.25
C PRO A 446 0.60 7.91 -4.37
N THR A 447 -0.54 8.59 -4.25
CA THR A 447 -1.10 9.42 -5.33
C THR A 447 -1.75 10.67 -4.77
N ILE A 448 -1.55 11.80 -5.44
CA ILE A 448 -2.21 13.08 -5.17
C ILE A 448 -2.78 13.60 -6.49
N VAL A 449 -4.03 14.04 -6.50
CA VAL A 449 -4.68 14.62 -7.69
C VAL A 449 -4.95 16.10 -7.43
N ILE A 450 -4.51 16.92 -8.38
CA ILE A 450 -4.63 18.38 -8.36
C ILE A 450 -5.64 18.82 -9.41
N GLU A 451 -6.54 19.72 -9.05
CA GLU A 451 -7.44 20.43 -9.97
C GLU A 451 -7.37 21.92 -9.65
N ASP A 452 -7.21 22.76 -10.67
CA ASP A 452 -7.04 24.22 -10.51
C ASP A 452 -5.92 24.62 -9.52
N GLY A 453 -4.84 23.83 -9.46
CA GLY A 453 -3.67 24.11 -8.62
C GLY A 453 -3.84 23.75 -7.14
N VAL A 454 -4.91 23.07 -6.75
CA VAL A 454 -5.15 22.63 -5.37
C VAL A 454 -5.40 21.11 -5.32
N PRO A 455 -5.01 20.42 -4.25
CA PRO A 455 -5.35 19.01 -4.05
C PRO A 455 -6.87 18.81 -3.98
N ILE A 456 -7.38 17.80 -4.72
CA ILE A 456 -8.77 17.35 -4.64
C ILE A 456 -8.87 15.91 -4.13
N LEU A 457 -7.76 15.16 -4.20
CA LEU A 457 -7.69 13.78 -3.72
C LEU A 457 -6.25 13.44 -3.36
N ALA A 458 -6.07 12.79 -2.22
CA ALA A 458 -4.86 12.08 -1.86
C ALA A 458 -5.22 10.66 -1.45
N VAL A 459 -4.51 9.67 -2.00
CA VAL A 459 -4.89 8.27 -1.87
C VAL A 459 -3.66 7.39 -2.00
N GLY A 460 -3.72 6.26 -1.33
CA GLY A 460 -2.79 5.18 -1.49
C GLY A 460 -3.28 3.97 -0.71
N GLY A 461 -2.48 2.92 -0.65
CA GLY A 461 -2.95 1.71 -0.02
C GLY A 461 -1.83 0.76 0.37
N SER A 462 -2.26 -0.32 1.00
CA SER A 462 -1.45 -1.44 1.45
C SER A 462 -2.06 -2.76 0.97
N GLY A 463 -1.28 -3.85 0.92
CA GLY A 463 -1.76 -5.17 0.50
C GLY A 463 -1.01 -5.73 -0.71
N GLY A 464 0.28 -5.42 -0.82
CA GLY A 464 1.19 -6.01 -1.79
C GLY A 464 0.80 -5.72 -3.24
N GLY A 465 0.87 -6.70 -4.10
CA GLY A 465 0.55 -6.57 -5.52
C GLY A 465 -0.84 -6.03 -5.83
N ARG A 466 -1.76 -6.10 -4.86
CA ARG A 466 -3.14 -5.60 -4.99
C ARG A 466 -3.27 -4.11 -4.72
N ILE A 467 -2.21 -3.43 -4.27
CA ILE A 467 -2.23 -1.99 -3.97
C ILE A 467 -2.61 -1.19 -5.22
N ALA A 468 -1.89 -1.41 -6.32
CA ALA A 468 -2.11 -0.66 -7.55
C ALA A 468 -3.55 -0.78 -8.08
N THR A 469 -4.11 -2.00 -8.07
CA THR A 469 -5.47 -2.26 -8.53
C THR A 469 -6.52 -1.68 -7.59
N GLY A 470 -6.28 -1.76 -6.28
CA GLY A 470 -7.17 -1.22 -5.26
C GLY A 470 -7.22 0.31 -5.28
N VAL A 471 -6.06 0.96 -5.33
CA VAL A 471 -5.94 2.42 -5.42
C VAL A 471 -6.57 2.94 -6.72
N THR A 472 -6.32 2.26 -7.85
CA THR A 472 -6.92 2.64 -9.15
C THR A 472 -8.45 2.62 -9.10
N GLN A 473 -9.05 1.54 -8.59
CA GLN A 473 -10.51 1.43 -8.50
C GLN A 473 -11.13 2.44 -7.52
N ALA A 474 -10.49 2.67 -6.36
CA ALA A 474 -10.95 3.68 -5.41
C ALA A 474 -10.82 5.11 -5.98
N THR A 475 -9.75 5.39 -6.72
CA THR A 475 -9.58 6.67 -7.43
C THR A 475 -10.65 6.87 -8.50
N ILE A 476 -10.96 5.85 -9.29
CA ILE A 476 -12.05 5.89 -10.30
C ILE A 476 -13.40 6.11 -9.60
N ALA A 477 -13.68 5.40 -8.50
CA ALA A 477 -14.91 5.57 -7.73
C ALA A 477 -15.12 7.03 -7.29
N ARG A 478 -14.03 7.71 -6.85
CA ARG A 478 -14.08 9.12 -6.45
C ARG A 478 -14.19 10.06 -7.64
N LEU A 479 -13.27 9.95 -8.60
CA LEU A 479 -13.11 10.95 -9.66
C LEU A 479 -14.18 10.84 -10.76
N VAL A 480 -14.55 9.60 -11.14
CA VAL A 480 -15.48 9.33 -12.23
C VAL A 480 -16.93 9.28 -11.72
N PHE A 481 -17.17 8.53 -10.65
CA PHE A 481 -18.53 8.32 -10.14
C PHE A 481 -18.91 9.28 -9.01
N GLY A 482 -17.96 10.02 -8.44
CA GLY A 482 -18.21 11.03 -7.42
C GLY A 482 -18.67 10.45 -6.08
N LEU A 483 -18.30 9.21 -5.78
CA LEU A 483 -18.68 8.58 -4.50
C LEU A 483 -17.98 9.27 -3.33
N ASP A 484 -18.64 9.23 -2.16
CA ASP A 484 -18.03 9.63 -0.89
C ASP A 484 -16.76 8.79 -0.59
N PRO A 485 -15.70 9.38 0.00
CA PRO A 485 -14.48 8.64 0.31
C PRO A 485 -14.71 7.34 1.10
N GLY A 486 -15.62 7.33 2.09
CA GLY A 486 -15.97 6.13 2.82
C GLY A 486 -16.59 5.06 1.92
N ALA A 487 -17.45 5.45 0.98
CA ALA A 487 -17.99 4.55 -0.03
C ALA A 487 -16.90 4.04 -0.99
N CYS A 488 -15.96 4.92 -1.41
CA CYS A 488 -14.85 4.53 -2.29
C CYS A 488 -13.96 3.44 -1.68
N VAL A 489 -13.54 3.63 -0.42
CA VAL A 489 -12.63 2.67 0.24
C VAL A 489 -13.35 1.39 0.65
N SER A 490 -14.66 1.43 0.91
CA SER A 490 -15.46 0.26 1.31
C SER A 490 -15.96 -0.56 0.11
N ALA A 491 -16.02 0.03 -1.09
CA ALA A 491 -16.56 -0.64 -2.28
C ALA A 491 -15.87 -1.97 -2.58
N PRO A 492 -16.60 -2.98 -3.09
CA PRO A 492 -16.01 -4.18 -3.63
C PRO A 492 -15.00 -3.85 -4.73
N ARG A 493 -13.82 -4.46 -4.67
CA ARG A 493 -12.76 -4.31 -5.68
C ARG A 493 -12.37 -5.65 -6.24
N ILE A 494 -12.20 -5.71 -7.55
CA ILE A 494 -11.71 -6.90 -8.24
C ILE A 494 -10.19 -6.87 -8.34
N HIS A 495 -9.59 -8.04 -8.54
CA HIS A 495 -8.18 -8.16 -8.84
C HIS A 495 -7.93 -9.26 -9.88
N VAL A 496 -6.95 -9.04 -10.71
CA VAL A 496 -6.38 -10.05 -11.59
C VAL A 496 -5.02 -10.40 -11.02
N ASP A 497 -4.86 -11.65 -10.61
CA ASP A 497 -3.64 -12.15 -9.99
C ASP A 497 -3.24 -13.45 -10.69
N GLY A 498 -2.03 -13.46 -11.25
CA GLY A 498 -1.41 -14.68 -11.71
C GLY A 498 -1.75 -15.15 -13.10
N PRO A 499 -1.41 -16.42 -13.31
CA PRO A 499 -1.19 -17.04 -14.60
C PRO A 499 -2.48 -17.46 -15.31
N THR A 500 -3.61 -17.27 -14.72
CA THR A 500 -4.89 -17.73 -15.26
C THR A 500 -5.76 -16.52 -15.62
N PRO A 501 -6.76 -16.68 -16.47
CA PRO A 501 -7.76 -15.65 -16.71
C PRO A 501 -8.69 -15.44 -15.51
N GLU A 502 -8.29 -15.94 -14.32
CA GLU A 502 -9.06 -15.81 -13.09
C GLU A 502 -9.19 -14.34 -12.69
N LEU A 503 -10.44 -13.96 -12.49
CA LEU A 503 -10.83 -12.69 -11.91
C LEU A 503 -11.23 -12.92 -10.45
N LEU A 504 -10.44 -12.39 -9.52
CA LEU A 504 -10.75 -12.44 -8.10
C LEU A 504 -11.88 -11.45 -7.81
N VAL A 505 -12.97 -11.96 -7.29
CA VAL A 505 -14.18 -11.17 -7.03
C VAL A 505 -14.60 -11.36 -5.58
N PRO A 506 -14.77 -10.29 -4.79
CA PRO A 506 -15.24 -10.37 -3.42
C PRO A 506 -16.63 -11.03 -3.32
N SER A 507 -16.89 -11.71 -2.20
CA SER A 507 -18.15 -12.42 -1.97
C SER A 507 -19.38 -11.50 -1.89
N ASP A 508 -19.18 -10.21 -1.60
CA ASP A 508 -20.23 -9.18 -1.52
C ASP A 508 -20.62 -8.57 -2.90
N VAL A 509 -19.97 -8.99 -4.00
CA VAL A 509 -20.42 -8.64 -5.36
C VAL A 509 -21.67 -9.45 -5.70
N PRO A 510 -22.78 -8.80 -6.12
CA PRO A 510 -24.05 -9.47 -6.43
C PRO A 510 -23.93 -10.58 -7.48
N GLU A 511 -24.74 -11.63 -7.35
CA GLU A 511 -24.64 -12.81 -8.23
C GLU A 511 -24.98 -12.51 -9.69
N ASP A 512 -25.90 -11.59 -9.97
CA ASP A 512 -26.21 -11.14 -11.33
C ASP A 512 -25.01 -10.48 -12.02
N VAL A 513 -24.23 -9.71 -11.25
CA VAL A 513 -22.96 -9.11 -11.74
C VAL A 513 -21.94 -10.21 -12.02
N ARG A 514 -21.80 -11.20 -11.12
CA ARG A 514 -20.90 -12.36 -11.30
C ARG A 514 -21.28 -13.17 -12.55
N GLN A 515 -22.57 -13.41 -12.77
CA GLN A 515 -23.08 -14.07 -13.98
C GLN A 515 -22.78 -13.24 -15.23
N GLY A 516 -22.95 -11.91 -15.16
CA GLY A 516 -22.58 -11.00 -16.22
C GLY A 516 -21.09 -11.00 -16.55
N LEU A 517 -20.21 -11.21 -15.57
CA LEU A 517 -18.76 -11.39 -15.76
C LEU A 517 -18.46 -12.73 -16.45
N ARG A 518 -19.05 -13.83 -15.97
CA ARG A 518 -18.90 -15.16 -16.62
C ARG A 518 -19.40 -15.16 -18.07
N ALA A 519 -20.50 -14.47 -18.34
CA ALA A 519 -21.02 -14.33 -19.71
C ALA A 519 -20.05 -13.58 -20.65
N ARG A 520 -19.12 -12.77 -20.09
CA ARG A 520 -18.02 -12.12 -20.82
C ARG A 520 -16.73 -12.95 -20.87
N GLY A 521 -16.80 -14.23 -20.46
CA GLY A 521 -15.67 -15.15 -20.49
C GLY A 521 -14.72 -15.02 -19.29
N GLU A 522 -15.06 -14.23 -18.26
CA GLU A 522 -14.26 -14.16 -17.05
C GLU A 522 -14.37 -15.46 -16.24
N THR A 523 -13.23 -15.99 -15.80
CA THR A 523 -13.19 -17.08 -14.82
C THR A 523 -13.27 -16.48 -13.43
N VAL A 524 -14.49 -16.31 -12.93
CA VAL A 524 -14.75 -15.69 -11.62
C VAL A 524 -14.37 -16.63 -10.50
N ARG A 525 -13.42 -16.22 -9.66
CA ARG A 525 -13.02 -16.90 -8.44
C ARG A 525 -13.38 -16.07 -7.21
N ASP A 526 -13.94 -16.73 -6.20
CA ASP A 526 -14.26 -16.08 -4.93
C ASP A 526 -12.99 -15.71 -4.17
N GLU A 527 -12.88 -14.45 -3.79
CA GLU A 527 -11.82 -13.98 -2.92
C GLU A 527 -12.27 -14.07 -1.46
N ARG A 528 -11.54 -14.85 -0.68
CA ARG A 528 -11.80 -15.09 0.74
C ARG A 528 -10.99 -14.19 1.66
N TYR A 529 -9.88 -13.63 1.15
CA TYR A 529 -9.00 -12.76 1.92
C TYR A 529 -9.28 -11.30 1.61
N PRO A 530 -9.07 -10.39 2.57
CA PRO A 530 -9.20 -8.97 2.31
C PRO A 530 -8.30 -8.53 1.14
N PHE A 531 -8.87 -7.76 0.22
CA PHE A 531 -8.11 -7.04 -0.81
C PHE A 531 -7.19 -6.00 -0.17
N SER A 532 -6.47 -5.21 -1.00
CA SER A 532 -5.72 -4.07 -0.51
C SER A 532 -6.60 -3.16 0.35
N ALA A 533 -6.04 -2.62 1.43
CA ALA A 533 -6.67 -1.54 2.17
C ALA A 533 -6.26 -0.19 1.60
N VAL A 534 -7.22 0.72 1.43
CA VAL A 534 -7.01 2.04 0.82
C VAL A 534 -7.26 3.14 1.85
N GLN A 535 -6.36 4.12 1.91
CA GLN A 535 -6.50 5.33 2.71
C GLN A 535 -6.74 6.51 1.78
N MET A 536 -7.71 7.36 2.11
CA MET A 536 -8.15 8.43 1.21
C MET A 536 -8.47 9.71 1.97
N ILE A 537 -7.98 10.84 1.45
CA ILE A 537 -8.43 12.17 1.81
C ILE A 537 -8.93 12.85 0.54
N ALA A 538 -10.10 13.47 0.58
CA ALA A 538 -10.67 14.23 -0.53
C ALA A 538 -11.10 15.62 -0.07
N TRP A 539 -10.99 16.59 -0.97
CA TRP A 539 -11.43 17.95 -0.75
C TRP A 539 -12.65 18.26 -1.61
N GLU A 540 -13.62 18.95 -1.03
CA GLU A 540 -14.80 19.44 -1.71
C GLU A 540 -14.93 20.95 -1.49
N ARG A 541 -15.41 21.67 -2.50
CA ARG A 541 -15.76 23.07 -2.33
C ARG A 541 -17.04 23.13 -1.51
N GLY A 542 -16.99 23.73 -0.32
CA GLY A 542 -18.16 23.95 0.51
C GLY A 542 -19.17 24.89 -0.16
N GLN A 543 -20.46 24.74 0.14
CA GLN A 543 -21.54 25.57 -0.40
C GLN A 543 -21.38 27.06 -0.07
N LEU A 544 -20.58 27.42 0.96
CA LEU A 544 -20.28 28.78 1.40
C LEU A 544 -18.85 29.22 1.07
N GLY A 545 -18.16 28.53 0.16
CA GLY A 545 -16.83 28.92 -0.31
C GLY A 545 -15.64 28.40 0.53
N GLY A 546 -15.89 27.70 1.66
CA GLY A 546 -14.86 27.01 2.43
C GLY A 546 -14.47 25.66 1.82
N ALA A 547 -13.25 25.16 2.09
CA ALA A 547 -12.88 23.79 1.76
C ALA A 547 -13.46 22.83 2.82
N ARG A 548 -14.12 21.78 2.36
CA ARG A 548 -14.54 20.65 3.18
C ARG A 548 -13.53 19.51 2.93
N VAL A 549 -12.97 18.99 3.99
CA VAL A 549 -12.02 17.86 3.92
C VAL A 549 -12.72 16.61 4.42
N LEU A 550 -12.62 15.54 3.65
CA LEU A 550 -13.18 14.23 3.95
C LEU A 550 -12.05 13.21 4.03
N ALA A 551 -11.97 12.47 5.11
CA ALA A 551 -10.97 11.40 5.27
C ALA A 551 -11.66 10.06 5.48
N ALA A 552 -11.15 9.01 4.85
CA ALA A 552 -11.69 7.66 5.00
C ALA A 552 -10.57 6.61 5.03
N SER A 553 -10.75 5.62 5.90
CA SER A 553 -9.89 4.45 6.01
C SER A 553 -10.68 3.19 5.63
N ASP A 554 -10.01 2.28 4.94
CA ASP A 554 -10.58 1.02 4.49
C ASP A 554 -10.96 0.12 5.68
N PRO A 555 -12.20 -0.39 5.73
CA PRO A 555 -12.64 -1.25 6.83
C PRO A 555 -12.01 -2.65 6.81
N ARG A 556 -11.28 -3.03 5.76
CA ARG A 556 -10.63 -4.34 5.64
C ARG A 556 -9.42 -4.51 6.54
N LYS A 557 -8.80 -3.42 6.96
CA LYS A 557 -7.86 -3.32 8.08
C LYS A 557 -8.51 -2.54 9.23
N GLU A 558 -7.92 -2.58 10.43
CA GLU A 558 -8.39 -1.81 11.58
C GLU A 558 -7.91 -0.35 11.51
N GLY A 559 -7.99 0.20 10.31
CA GLY A 559 -7.62 1.57 10.02
C GLY A 559 -8.60 2.59 10.57
N PHE A 560 -8.16 3.84 10.61
CA PHE A 560 -8.96 4.94 11.13
C PHE A 560 -8.69 6.22 10.35
N ALA A 561 -9.73 7.05 10.25
CA ALA A 561 -9.63 8.36 9.65
C ALA A 561 -10.13 9.42 10.62
N LEU A 562 -9.46 10.57 10.63
CA LEU A 562 -9.74 11.73 11.45
C LEU A 562 -9.69 12.97 10.56
N ALA A 563 -10.61 13.94 10.78
CA ALA A 563 -10.59 15.23 10.11
C ALA A 563 -11.15 16.31 11.03
N GLU A 564 -10.59 17.54 10.95
CA GLU A 564 -10.98 18.70 11.76
C GLU A 564 -10.99 20.01 10.94
#